data_af859e10f65abf73b05700f2d45fc7eb
#
_entry.id   af859e10f65abf73b05700f2d45fc7eb
#
_cell.length_a   1.000
_cell.length_b   1.000
_cell.length_c   1.000
_cell.angle_alpha   90.00
_cell.angle_beta   90.00
_cell.angle_gamma   90.00
#
_symmetry.space_group_name_H-M   'P 1'
#
loop_
_entity.id
_entity.type
_entity.pdbx_description
1 polymer ?
#
loop_
_entity_poly.entity_id
_entity_poly.type
_entity_poly.pdbx_seq_one_letter_code
_entity_poly.pdbx_strand_id
1 'polypeptide(L)'
;QNPVTVVTGFDRPNLFFRVVTRKGGKETDNSVLNYVKKHEDESGIIYCATKKNADKIYGLLQQYGIEAGHYHAGLSLEERKKNQDDFTYDRIRVMVATNAFGMGIDKSNVRYVLHYNMPQSLEYYYQEAGRAGRDGEEAECVLFFSKQDIMINKRLLEYKSTESIESDPQVRRNDYQKLNRMIDYCETQQCLRQFILSYFGDNSPCTCDKCSNCVVVEDEEEENYIQTKKEKKKAFQLANLTPKGQELFEQLRKCRTELAAEKGVPPYIICSDKTLTDMCAKCPVDNEDMETVYGMGVQKIQSYGEHFTKIIIDFLEEQSAAGGADAETLQLTTELTPEQIEETTGITVAASPAREKKLPFYIAPGKLDEVELTDTCMISELTNRINELCDEEDQKNRKKLTAAFVNTLLIQKGYIEEATEGEEKVKHITEKGKEAGIQEEERYGKYGRKYYALVHTRESQEMILGELREYLADLTDE
;
A
#
# COMPACT_ATOMS: atom_id res chain seq x y z
N GLN A 1 -9.87 -13.61 27.06
CA GLN A 1 -8.81 -13.01 26.24
C GLN A 1 -9.33 -11.65 25.80
N ASN A 2 -8.67 -10.57 26.18
CA ASN A 2 -9.02 -9.22 25.75
C ASN A 2 -8.09 -8.88 24.58
N PRO A 3 -8.60 -8.81 23.32
CA PRO A 3 -7.75 -8.48 22.19
C PRO A 3 -7.35 -7.01 22.24
N VAL A 4 -6.10 -6.73 21.96
CA VAL A 4 -5.61 -5.37 21.67
C VAL A 4 -6.12 -4.96 20.30
N THR A 5 -6.88 -3.88 20.24
CA THR A 5 -7.35 -3.34 18.96
C THR A 5 -6.39 -2.26 18.49
N VAL A 6 -5.56 -2.57 17.50
CA VAL A 6 -4.77 -1.56 16.79
C VAL A 6 -5.64 -1.04 15.65
N VAL A 7 -6.01 0.23 15.67
CA VAL A 7 -6.69 0.89 14.56
C VAL A 7 -5.61 1.57 13.71
N THR A 8 -5.21 0.91 12.62
CA THR A 8 -4.49 1.60 11.54
C THR A 8 -5.54 2.35 10.72
N GLY A 9 -5.24 3.60 10.33
CA GLY A 9 -6.15 4.39 9.49
C GLY A 9 -6.47 3.68 8.17
N PHE A 10 -7.56 4.10 7.52
CA PHE A 10 -7.97 3.56 6.22
C PHE A 10 -7.11 4.10 5.06
N ASP A 11 -6.17 5.00 5.28
CA ASP A 11 -5.40 5.59 4.18
C ASP A 11 -4.39 4.60 3.59
N ARG A 12 -4.43 4.52 2.26
CA ARG A 12 -3.50 3.75 1.43
C ARG A 12 -2.79 4.71 0.46
N PRO A 13 -1.73 5.39 0.90
CA PRO A 13 -1.09 6.47 0.13
C PRO A 13 -0.44 6.01 -1.18
N ASN A 14 -0.22 4.72 -1.34
CA ASN A 14 0.33 4.11 -2.55
C ASN A 14 -0.71 3.84 -3.66
N LEU A 15 -2.02 3.97 -3.38
CA LEU A 15 -3.06 3.75 -4.37
C LEU A 15 -3.40 5.03 -5.12
N PHE A 16 -3.51 4.94 -6.44
CA PHE A 16 -4.06 5.99 -7.28
C PHE A 16 -5.53 5.66 -7.62
N PHE A 17 -6.46 6.55 -7.27
CA PHE A 17 -7.87 6.36 -7.53
C PHE A 17 -8.31 7.14 -8.78
N ARG A 18 -9.01 6.47 -9.68
CA ARG A 18 -9.52 7.06 -10.92
C ARG A 18 -10.94 6.61 -11.20
N VAL A 19 -11.82 7.56 -11.53
CA VAL A 19 -13.15 7.30 -12.05
C VAL A 19 -13.20 7.77 -13.50
N VAL A 20 -13.60 6.88 -14.40
CA VAL A 20 -13.68 7.15 -15.84
C VAL A 20 -15.10 6.94 -16.30
N THR A 21 -15.78 8.03 -16.70
CA THR A 21 -17.14 7.97 -17.21
C THR A 21 -17.18 7.40 -18.63
N ARG A 22 -18.05 6.43 -18.88
CA ARG A 22 -18.24 5.77 -20.17
C ARG A 22 -19.70 5.88 -20.66
N LYS A 23 -19.88 5.97 -21.97
CA LYS A 23 -21.19 6.08 -22.59
C LYS A 23 -21.87 4.73 -22.81
N GLY A 24 -21.10 3.62 -22.83
CA GLY A 24 -21.65 2.29 -23.03
C GLY A 24 -20.63 1.15 -22.93
N GLY A 25 -21.15 -0.08 -22.91
CA GLY A 25 -20.35 -1.27 -22.65
C GLY A 25 -19.23 -1.55 -23.68
N LYS A 26 -19.43 -1.20 -24.96
CA LYS A 26 -18.42 -1.39 -26.01
C LYS A 26 -17.20 -0.48 -25.83
N GLU A 27 -17.43 0.75 -25.37
CA GLU A 27 -16.35 1.68 -25.01
C GLU A 27 -15.59 1.18 -23.80
N THR A 28 -16.29 0.67 -22.78
CA THR A 28 -15.67 0.06 -21.60
C THR A 28 -14.83 -1.18 -21.97
N ASP A 29 -15.33 -2.06 -22.87
CA ASP A 29 -14.60 -3.23 -23.35
C ASP A 29 -13.24 -2.82 -23.95
N ASN A 30 -13.25 -1.83 -24.83
CA ASN A 30 -12.02 -1.33 -25.47
C ASN A 30 -11.08 -0.69 -24.46
N SER A 31 -11.62 0.07 -23.51
CA SER A 31 -10.80 0.73 -22.47
C SER A 31 -10.12 -0.30 -21.57
N VAL A 32 -10.85 -1.34 -21.14
CA VAL A 32 -10.26 -2.44 -20.35
C VAL A 32 -9.19 -3.17 -21.14
N LEU A 33 -9.46 -3.52 -22.40
CA LEU A 33 -8.51 -4.21 -23.27
C LEU A 33 -7.23 -3.39 -23.48
N ASN A 34 -7.37 -2.10 -23.80
CA ASN A 34 -6.24 -1.20 -23.98
C ASN A 34 -5.45 -1.03 -22.69
N TYR A 35 -6.15 -0.90 -21.55
CA TYR A 35 -5.50 -0.81 -20.26
C TYR A 35 -4.64 -2.05 -19.98
N VAL A 36 -5.20 -3.26 -20.13
CA VAL A 36 -4.48 -4.52 -19.88
C VAL A 36 -3.29 -4.68 -20.82
N LYS A 37 -3.42 -4.33 -22.12
CA LYS A 37 -2.30 -4.36 -23.07
C LYS A 37 -1.15 -3.44 -22.68
N LYS A 38 -1.47 -2.24 -22.17
CA LYS A 38 -0.45 -1.29 -21.68
C LYS A 38 0.25 -1.77 -20.40
N HIS A 39 -0.34 -2.76 -19.71
CA HIS A 39 0.15 -3.30 -18.43
C HIS A 39 0.42 -4.81 -18.51
N GLU A 40 0.89 -5.28 -19.66
CA GLU A 40 1.07 -6.72 -19.95
C GLU A 40 2.02 -7.44 -18.97
N ASP A 41 2.99 -6.74 -18.41
CA ASP A 41 3.94 -7.28 -17.44
C ASP A 41 3.45 -7.17 -15.98
N GLU A 42 2.28 -6.60 -15.74
CA GLU A 42 1.77 -6.32 -14.40
C GLU A 42 0.62 -7.24 -14.01
N SER A 43 0.57 -7.66 -12.75
CA SER A 43 -0.55 -8.42 -12.22
C SER A 43 -1.73 -7.51 -11.92
N GLY A 44 -2.93 -7.89 -12.37
CA GLY A 44 -4.14 -7.10 -12.17
C GLY A 44 -5.41 -7.91 -11.98
N ILE A 45 -6.42 -7.27 -11.39
CA ILE A 45 -7.75 -7.84 -11.18
C ILE A 45 -8.79 -6.96 -11.86
N ILE A 46 -9.72 -7.58 -12.58
CA ILE A 46 -10.86 -6.91 -13.22
C ILE A 46 -12.15 -7.38 -12.57
N TYR A 47 -12.81 -6.52 -11.82
CA TYR A 47 -14.08 -6.81 -11.19
C TYR A 47 -15.26 -6.48 -12.09
N CYS A 48 -16.18 -7.43 -12.23
CA CYS A 48 -17.42 -7.33 -13.00
C CYS A 48 -18.63 -7.54 -12.08
N ALA A 49 -19.70 -6.79 -12.29
CA ALA A 49 -20.91 -6.91 -11.49
C ALA A 49 -21.68 -8.23 -11.72
N THR A 50 -21.51 -8.86 -12.89
CA THR A 50 -22.24 -10.08 -13.29
C THR A 50 -21.30 -11.14 -13.85
N LYS A 51 -21.67 -12.41 -13.70
CA LYS A 51 -20.99 -13.56 -14.34
C LYS A 51 -20.85 -13.37 -15.85
N LYS A 52 -21.94 -12.94 -16.52
CA LYS A 52 -21.95 -12.66 -17.96
C LYS A 52 -20.90 -11.66 -18.41
N ASN A 53 -20.70 -10.58 -17.62
CA ASN A 53 -19.67 -9.58 -17.91
C ASN A 53 -18.27 -10.16 -17.66
N ALA A 54 -18.10 -10.97 -16.61
CA ALA A 54 -16.82 -11.62 -16.34
C ALA A 54 -16.42 -12.57 -17.49
N ASP A 55 -17.35 -13.43 -17.94
CA ASP A 55 -17.12 -14.34 -19.07
C ASP A 55 -16.84 -13.58 -20.36
N LYS A 56 -17.58 -12.48 -20.61
CA LYS A 56 -17.38 -11.62 -21.78
C LYS A 56 -15.98 -11.02 -21.82
N ILE A 57 -15.53 -10.41 -20.71
CA ILE A 57 -14.21 -9.78 -20.63
C ILE A 57 -13.10 -10.84 -20.68
N TYR A 58 -13.27 -11.96 -20.01
CA TYR A 58 -12.35 -13.09 -20.11
C TYR A 58 -12.20 -13.56 -21.57
N GLY A 59 -13.31 -13.79 -22.27
CA GLY A 59 -13.30 -14.18 -23.68
C GLY A 59 -12.67 -13.13 -24.59
N LEU A 60 -12.88 -11.84 -24.30
CA LEU A 60 -12.25 -10.74 -25.02
C LEU A 60 -10.70 -10.77 -24.84
N LEU A 61 -10.21 -10.94 -23.63
CA LEU A 61 -8.77 -11.03 -23.37
C LEU A 61 -8.13 -12.22 -24.07
N GLN A 62 -8.78 -13.40 -24.02
CA GLN A 62 -8.34 -14.60 -24.72
C GLN A 62 -8.29 -14.41 -26.24
N GLN A 63 -9.29 -13.74 -26.82
CA GLN A 63 -9.32 -13.43 -28.26
C GLN A 63 -8.11 -12.58 -28.73
N TYR A 64 -7.57 -11.77 -27.84
CA TYR A 64 -6.39 -10.94 -28.10
C TYR A 64 -5.08 -11.57 -27.61
N GLY A 65 -5.08 -12.86 -27.24
CA GLY A 65 -3.87 -13.59 -26.84
C GLY A 65 -3.36 -13.24 -25.43
N ILE A 66 -4.19 -12.59 -24.60
CA ILE A 66 -3.82 -12.24 -23.24
C ILE A 66 -4.18 -13.40 -22.31
N GLU A 67 -3.16 -13.94 -21.64
CA GLU A 67 -3.35 -15.01 -20.64
C GLU A 67 -4.04 -14.45 -19.39
N ALA A 68 -5.28 -14.85 -19.18
CA ALA A 68 -6.11 -14.44 -18.05
C ALA A 68 -6.82 -15.65 -17.44
N GLY A 69 -7.15 -15.54 -16.15
CA GLY A 69 -8.10 -16.43 -15.49
C GLY A 69 -9.44 -15.75 -15.27
N HIS A 70 -10.48 -16.55 -15.01
CA HIS A 70 -11.76 -16.01 -14.59
C HIS A 70 -12.23 -16.67 -13.28
N TYR A 71 -13.03 -15.93 -12.49
CA TYR A 71 -13.49 -16.41 -11.19
C TYR A 71 -14.88 -15.87 -10.85
N HIS A 72 -15.88 -16.75 -10.81
CA HIS A 72 -17.24 -16.43 -10.38
C HIS A 72 -17.97 -17.69 -9.89
N ALA A 73 -19.08 -17.51 -9.19
CA ALA A 73 -19.85 -18.60 -8.58
C ALA A 73 -20.50 -19.58 -9.57
N GLY A 74 -20.42 -19.32 -10.89
CA GLY A 74 -20.90 -20.24 -11.94
C GLY A 74 -19.88 -21.31 -12.35
N LEU A 75 -18.60 -21.16 -11.96
CA LEU A 75 -17.55 -22.12 -12.25
C LEU A 75 -17.53 -23.24 -11.20
N SER A 76 -17.02 -24.41 -11.61
CA SER A 76 -16.76 -25.51 -10.69
C SER A 76 -15.74 -25.11 -9.61
N LEU A 77 -15.72 -25.84 -8.52
CA LEU A 77 -14.77 -25.62 -7.43
C LEU A 77 -13.32 -25.81 -7.91
N GLU A 78 -13.12 -26.81 -8.77
CA GLU A 78 -11.80 -27.15 -9.33
C GLU A 78 -11.28 -26.04 -10.26
N GLU A 79 -12.11 -25.52 -11.15
CA GLU A 79 -11.75 -24.41 -12.04
C GLU A 79 -11.42 -23.15 -11.24
N ARG A 80 -12.23 -22.82 -10.23
CA ARG A 80 -11.97 -21.67 -9.35
C ARG A 80 -10.64 -21.81 -8.63
N LYS A 81 -10.36 -22.99 -8.07
CA LYS A 81 -9.10 -23.25 -7.38
C LYS A 81 -7.92 -23.16 -8.34
N LYS A 82 -8.00 -23.79 -9.51
CA LYS A 82 -6.95 -23.73 -10.54
C LYS A 82 -6.64 -22.29 -10.95
N ASN A 83 -7.66 -21.52 -11.33
CA ASN A 83 -7.48 -20.13 -11.76
C ASN A 83 -6.90 -19.26 -10.63
N GLN A 84 -7.33 -19.49 -9.39
CA GLN A 84 -6.79 -18.78 -8.21
C GLN A 84 -5.32 -19.14 -7.97
N ASP A 85 -4.96 -20.43 -8.05
CA ASP A 85 -3.59 -20.89 -7.92
C ASP A 85 -2.72 -20.32 -9.05
N ASP A 86 -3.19 -20.37 -10.30
CA ASP A 86 -2.47 -19.86 -11.45
C ASP A 86 -2.20 -18.34 -11.32
N PHE A 87 -3.17 -17.57 -10.81
CA PHE A 87 -2.97 -16.15 -10.52
C PHE A 87 -2.04 -15.91 -9.33
N THR A 88 -2.16 -16.70 -8.27
CA THR A 88 -1.34 -16.56 -7.06
C THR A 88 0.13 -16.85 -7.35
N TYR A 89 0.39 -17.86 -8.18
CA TYR A 89 1.76 -18.28 -8.54
C TYR A 89 2.32 -17.60 -9.81
N ASP A 90 1.73 -16.49 -10.25
CA ASP A 90 2.17 -15.70 -11.41
C ASP A 90 2.19 -16.48 -12.75
N ARG A 91 1.44 -17.58 -12.87
CA ARG A 91 1.27 -18.31 -14.14
C ARG A 91 0.36 -17.56 -15.10
N ILE A 92 -0.58 -16.81 -14.56
CA ILE A 92 -1.41 -15.83 -15.26
C ILE A 92 -1.32 -14.48 -14.52
N ARG A 93 -1.38 -13.40 -15.27
CA ARG A 93 -1.20 -12.05 -14.70
C ARG A 93 -2.52 -11.31 -14.49
N VAL A 94 -3.58 -11.70 -15.17
CA VAL A 94 -4.88 -11.04 -15.11
C VAL A 94 -5.95 -11.97 -14.57
N MET A 95 -6.70 -11.52 -13.59
CA MET A 95 -7.88 -12.24 -13.09
C MET A 95 -9.14 -11.42 -13.37
N VAL A 96 -10.08 -12.00 -14.11
CA VAL A 96 -11.40 -11.41 -14.34
C VAL A 96 -12.40 -12.06 -13.39
N ALA A 97 -13.04 -11.28 -12.53
CA ALA A 97 -13.82 -11.86 -11.45
C ALA A 97 -15.10 -11.08 -11.11
N THR A 98 -16.03 -11.76 -10.44
CA THR A 98 -17.08 -11.10 -9.67
C THR A 98 -16.63 -10.93 -8.22
N ASN A 99 -17.46 -10.29 -7.38
CA ASN A 99 -17.24 -10.14 -5.94
C ASN A 99 -17.00 -11.46 -5.18
N ALA A 100 -17.27 -12.61 -5.81
CA ALA A 100 -16.95 -13.94 -5.26
C ALA A 100 -15.43 -14.19 -5.13
N PHE A 101 -14.61 -13.44 -5.90
CA PHE A 101 -13.15 -13.49 -5.83
C PHE A 101 -12.65 -12.50 -4.81
N GLY A 102 -12.34 -12.97 -3.63
CA GLY A 102 -11.91 -11.99 -2.64
C GLY A 102 -11.49 -12.58 -1.30
N MET A 103 -12.26 -13.46 -0.71
CA MET A 103 -11.90 -14.05 0.58
C MET A 103 -10.70 -15.00 0.41
N GLY A 104 -9.60 -14.72 1.11
CA GLY A 104 -8.41 -15.58 1.10
C GLY A 104 -7.38 -15.30 0.01
N ILE A 105 -7.50 -14.21 -0.75
CA ILE A 105 -6.47 -13.81 -1.72
C ILE A 105 -5.53 -12.81 -1.06
N ASP A 106 -4.30 -13.25 -0.87
CA ASP A 106 -3.21 -12.45 -0.32
C ASP A 106 -2.04 -12.34 -1.29
N LYS A 107 -2.34 -11.92 -2.55
CA LYS A 107 -1.33 -11.59 -3.54
C LYS A 107 -0.94 -10.12 -3.36
N SER A 108 0.29 -9.88 -2.93
CA SER A 108 0.75 -8.53 -2.56
C SER A 108 1.14 -7.66 -3.76
N ASN A 109 1.58 -8.27 -4.87
CA ASN A 109 2.10 -7.60 -6.06
C ASN A 109 1.05 -7.27 -7.13
N VAL A 110 -0.21 -7.06 -6.75
CA VAL A 110 -1.26 -6.60 -7.68
C VAL A 110 -1.03 -5.12 -7.98
N ARG A 111 -0.78 -4.79 -9.25
CA ARG A 111 -0.46 -3.42 -9.68
C ARG A 111 -1.67 -2.60 -10.09
N TYR A 112 -2.77 -3.26 -10.47
CA TYR A 112 -4.01 -2.56 -10.78
C TYR A 112 -5.26 -3.36 -10.41
N VAL A 113 -6.30 -2.63 -10.04
CA VAL A 113 -7.66 -3.17 -9.90
C VAL A 113 -8.59 -2.33 -10.78
N LEU A 114 -9.20 -2.99 -11.77
CA LEU A 114 -10.19 -2.38 -12.65
C LEU A 114 -11.60 -2.79 -12.23
N HIS A 115 -12.49 -1.84 -12.07
CA HIS A 115 -13.91 -2.10 -11.93
C HIS A 115 -14.59 -1.85 -13.27
N TYR A 116 -14.96 -2.93 -13.96
CA TYR A 116 -15.69 -2.87 -15.24
C TYR A 116 -17.10 -2.26 -15.07
N ASN A 117 -17.71 -2.47 -13.91
CA ASN A 117 -18.97 -1.87 -13.50
C ASN A 117 -18.81 -1.24 -12.12
N MET A 118 -19.64 -0.24 -11.83
CA MET A 118 -19.74 0.36 -10.50
C MET A 118 -20.19 -0.68 -9.46
N PRO A 119 -19.47 -0.89 -8.34
CA PRO A 119 -19.89 -1.74 -7.23
C PRO A 119 -21.17 -1.24 -6.54
N GLN A 120 -21.80 -2.11 -5.74
CA GLN A 120 -23.04 -1.78 -5.04
C GLN A 120 -22.87 -0.80 -3.88
N SER A 121 -21.66 -0.71 -3.32
CA SER A 121 -21.35 0.19 -2.22
C SER A 121 -19.89 0.58 -2.19
N LEU A 122 -19.59 1.66 -1.47
CA LEU A 122 -18.23 2.15 -1.29
C LEU A 122 -17.38 1.18 -0.46
N GLU A 123 -17.99 0.42 0.45
CA GLU A 123 -17.29 -0.62 1.22
C GLU A 123 -16.81 -1.76 0.32
N TYR A 124 -17.66 -2.24 -0.60
CA TYR A 124 -17.25 -3.25 -1.58
C TYR A 124 -16.16 -2.71 -2.50
N TYR A 125 -16.34 -1.50 -3.02
CA TYR A 125 -15.33 -0.85 -3.86
C TYR A 125 -13.97 -0.77 -3.13
N TYR A 126 -13.95 -0.27 -1.92
CA TYR A 126 -12.71 -0.08 -1.17
C TYR A 126 -12.05 -1.42 -0.79
N GLN A 127 -12.84 -2.43 -0.43
CA GLN A 127 -12.35 -3.77 -0.15
C GLN A 127 -11.71 -4.43 -1.39
N GLU A 128 -12.31 -4.24 -2.57
CA GLU A 128 -11.81 -4.77 -3.83
C GLU A 128 -10.60 -3.97 -4.33
N ALA A 129 -10.66 -2.65 -4.34
CA ALA A 129 -9.56 -1.76 -4.67
C ALA A 129 -8.35 -1.94 -3.74
N GLY A 130 -8.59 -2.20 -2.45
CA GLY A 130 -7.57 -2.43 -1.43
C GLY A 130 -6.72 -3.68 -1.65
N ARG A 131 -7.03 -4.52 -2.65
CA ARG A 131 -6.19 -5.66 -3.06
C ARG A 131 -4.98 -5.22 -3.85
N ALA A 132 -5.02 -4.04 -4.45
CA ALA A 132 -3.89 -3.45 -5.13
C ALA A 132 -2.80 -2.99 -4.15
N GLY A 133 -1.54 -3.14 -4.53
CA GLY A 133 -0.38 -2.59 -3.84
C GLY A 133 -0.25 -2.95 -2.37
N ARG A 134 -0.55 -4.18 -1.96
CA ARG A 134 -0.40 -4.61 -0.55
C ARG A 134 1.06 -4.65 -0.08
N ASP A 135 1.99 -4.71 -1.01
CA ASP A 135 3.43 -4.59 -0.76
C ASP A 135 3.91 -3.15 -0.54
N GLY A 136 2.98 -2.17 -0.55
CA GLY A 136 3.29 -0.75 -0.39
C GLY A 136 3.75 -0.06 -1.67
N GLU A 137 3.94 -0.81 -2.76
CA GLU A 137 4.28 -0.23 -4.07
C GLU A 137 3.05 0.43 -4.70
N GLU A 138 3.29 1.41 -5.59
CA GLU A 138 2.21 2.13 -6.26
C GLU A 138 1.34 1.18 -7.09
N ALA A 139 0.04 1.40 -7.00
CA ALA A 139 -0.94 0.64 -7.74
C ALA A 139 -2.14 1.52 -8.12
N GLU A 140 -2.84 1.15 -9.19
CA GLU A 140 -3.97 1.91 -9.70
C GLU A 140 -5.30 1.22 -9.46
N CYS A 141 -6.30 2.02 -9.07
CA CYS A 141 -7.68 1.58 -8.91
C CYS A 141 -8.56 2.38 -9.87
N VAL A 142 -8.91 1.78 -11.01
CA VAL A 142 -9.70 2.44 -12.06
C VAL A 142 -11.12 1.92 -12.04
N LEU A 143 -12.09 2.82 -11.91
CA LEU A 143 -13.49 2.50 -11.97
C LEU A 143 -14.09 3.06 -13.26
N PHE A 144 -14.59 2.19 -14.12
CA PHE A 144 -15.35 2.56 -15.30
C PHE A 144 -16.82 2.71 -14.93
N PHE A 145 -17.28 3.96 -14.87
CA PHE A 145 -18.64 4.29 -14.47
C PHE A 145 -19.52 4.60 -15.66
N SER A 146 -20.72 4.06 -15.67
CA SER A 146 -21.79 4.42 -16.59
C SER A 146 -23.13 4.55 -15.86
N LYS A 147 -24.03 5.40 -16.37
CA LYS A 147 -25.39 5.52 -15.80
C LYS A 147 -26.18 4.20 -15.86
N GLN A 148 -25.81 3.27 -16.74
CA GLN A 148 -26.40 1.95 -16.80
C GLN A 148 -26.08 1.10 -15.56
N ASP A 149 -24.91 1.33 -14.93
CA ASP A 149 -24.53 0.62 -13.71
C ASP A 149 -25.48 0.91 -12.56
N ILE A 150 -26.00 2.11 -12.47
CA ILE A 150 -27.03 2.49 -11.48
C ILE A 150 -28.28 1.61 -11.64
N MET A 151 -28.73 1.44 -12.89
CA MET A 151 -29.90 0.59 -13.19
C MET A 151 -29.65 -0.88 -12.89
N ILE A 152 -28.45 -1.38 -13.21
CA ILE A 152 -28.04 -2.76 -12.92
C ILE A 152 -28.06 -2.98 -11.40
N ASN A 153 -27.42 -2.10 -10.63
CA ASN A 153 -27.34 -2.24 -9.18
C ASN A 153 -28.71 -2.12 -8.50
N LYS A 154 -29.58 -1.21 -8.95
CA LYS A 154 -30.95 -1.12 -8.44
C LYS A 154 -31.72 -2.43 -8.66
N ARG A 155 -31.63 -3.00 -9.87
CA ARG A 155 -32.26 -4.31 -10.16
C ARG A 155 -31.70 -5.45 -9.31
N LEU A 156 -30.39 -5.47 -9.06
CA LEU A 156 -29.77 -6.47 -8.20
C LEU A 156 -30.26 -6.35 -6.75
N LEU A 157 -30.46 -5.13 -6.23
CA LEU A 157 -31.04 -4.90 -4.90
C LEU A 157 -32.53 -5.33 -4.84
N GLU A 158 -33.31 -5.04 -5.88
CA GLU A 158 -34.68 -5.49 -5.98
C GLU A 158 -34.79 -7.02 -6.04
N TYR A 159 -33.91 -7.69 -6.79
CA TYR A 159 -33.90 -9.15 -6.90
C TYR A 159 -33.58 -9.81 -5.56
N LYS A 160 -32.56 -9.32 -4.82
CA LYS A 160 -32.25 -9.81 -3.48
C LYS A 160 -33.44 -9.68 -2.50
N SER A 161 -34.22 -8.62 -2.66
CA SER A 161 -35.37 -8.39 -1.76
C SER A 161 -36.57 -9.30 -2.07
N THR A 162 -36.65 -9.91 -3.26
CA THR A 162 -37.71 -10.87 -3.64
C THR A 162 -37.37 -12.31 -3.27
N GLU A 163 -36.11 -12.67 -3.18
CA GLU A 163 -35.66 -14.01 -2.74
C GLU A 163 -35.71 -14.18 -1.21
N SER A 164 -35.52 -13.11 -0.43
CA SER A 164 -35.64 -13.16 1.04
C SER A 164 -37.06 -12.79 1.46
N ILE A 165 -37.79 -13.80 1.92
CA ILE A 165 -39.22 -13.72 2.37
C ILE A 165 -39.41 -12.72 3.53
N GLU A 166 -38.31 -12.27 4.18
CA GLU A 166 -38.29 -11.33 5.33
C GLU A 166 -37.18 -10.29 5.20
N SER A 167 -37.13 -9.51 4.09
CA SER A 167 -36.22 -8.37 4.09
C SER A 167 -36.79 -7.23 4.92
N ASP A 168 -36.18 -6.99 6.09
CA ASP A 168 -36.47 -5.83 6.95
C ASP A 168 -36.39 -4.54 6.09
N PRO A 169 -37.46 -3.72 6.09
CA PRO A 169 -37.46 -2.44 5.38
C PRO A 169 -36.28 -1.53 5.72
N GLN A 170 -35.72 -1.67 6.93
CA GLN A 170 -34.55 -0.91 7.36
C GLN A 170 -33.27 -1.37 6.66
N VAL A 171 -33.08 -2.67 6.47
CA VAL A 171 -31.94 -3.23 5.73
C VAL A 171 -31.97 -2.74 4.27
N ARG A 172 -33.15 -2.78 3.65
CA ARG A 172 -33.37 -2.29 2.29
C ARG A 172 -33.06 -0.79 2.15
N ARG A 173 -33.49 0.03 3.10
CA ARG A 173 -33.18 1.46 3.13
C ARG A 173 -31.65 1.69 3.22
N ASN A 174 -30.98 0.93 4.08
CA ASN A 174 -29.52 1.03 4.23
C ASN A 174 -28.78 0.64 2.94
N ASP A 175 -29.22 -0.40 2.23
CA ASP A 175 -28.60 -0.83 0.98
C ASP A 175 -28.74 0.26 -0.12
N TYR A 176 -29.92 0.91 -0.21
CA TYR A 176 -30.10 2.05 -1.12
C TYR A 176 -29.26 3.27 -0.70
N GLN A 177 -29.08 3.53 0.59
CA GLN A 177 -28.22 4.62 1.06
C GLN A 177 -26.76 4.36 0.68
N LYS A 178 -26.28 3.13 0.83
CA LYS A 178 -24.92 2.72 0.43
C LYS A 178 -24.72 2.85 -1.07
N LEU A 179 -25.71 2.42 -1.87
CA LEU A 179 -25.68 2.59 -3.33
C LEU A 179 -25.61 4.07 -3.72
N ASN A 180 -26.41 4.93 -3.09
CA ASN A 180 -26.38 6.37 -3.36
C ASN A 180 -25.01 6.97 -3.02
N ARG A 181 -24.38 6.58 -1.91
CA ARG A 181 -23.01 7.00 -1.58
C ARG A 181 -21.98 6.57 -2.60
N MET A 182 -22.14 5.38 -3.19
CA MET A 182 -21.29 4.93 -4.29
C MET A 182 -21.50 5.74 -5.57
N ILE A 183 -22.74 6.13 -5.86
CA ILE A 183 -23.06 7.03 -6.98
C ILE A 183 -22.44 8.40 -6.74
N ASP A 184 -22.62 8.98 -5.53
CA ASP A 184 -22.00 10.25 -5.15
C ASP A 184 -20.47 10.23 -5.35
N TYR A 185 -19.82 9.13 -5.01
CA TYR A 185 -18.39 8.93 -5.26
C TYR A 185 -18.03 8.93 -6.74
N CYS A 186 -18.84 8.29 -7.59
CA CYS A 186 -18.60 8.26 -9.02
C CYS A 186 -18.82 9.61 -9.72
N GLU A 187 -19.66 10.47 -9.17
CA GLU A 187 -20.05 11.77 -9.75
C GLU A 187 -19.37 12.97 -9.06
N THR A 188 -18.63 12.74 -7.97
CA THR A 188 -17.98 13.83 -7.22
C THR A 188 -16.88 14.52 -8.03
N GLN A 189 -16.76 15.84 -7.83
CA GLN A 189 -15.61 16.62 -8.28
C GLN A 189 -14.59 16.84 -7.15
N GLN A 190 -14.88 16.37 -5.95
CA GLN A 190 -13.95 16.45 -4.81
C GLN A 190 -12.85 15.39 -4.92
N CYS A 191 -11.81 15.51 -4.09
CA CYS A 191 -10.77 14.51 -4.02
C CYS A 191 -11.36 13.11 -3.74
N LEU A 192 -11.11 12.14 -4.62
CA LEU A 192 -11.64 10.77 -4.51
C LEU A 192 -11.13 10.08 -3.24
N ARG A 193 -9.86 10.29 -2.88
CA ARG A 193 -9.27 9.74 -1.66
C ARG A 193 -9.94 10.32 -0.41
N GLN A 194 -10.10 11.63 -0.35
CA GLN A 194 -10.78 12.29 0.76
C GLN A 194 -12.22 11.78 0.91
N PHE A 195 -12.95 11.61 -0.19
CA PHE A 195 -14.32 11.10 -0.17
C PHE A 195 -14.38 9.71 0.51
N ILE A 196 -13.46 8.79 0.13
CA ILE A 196 -13.36 7.46 0.74
C ILE A 196 -13.03 7.57 2.23
N LEU A 197 -11.98 8.31 2.59
CA LEU A 197 -11.52 8.41 3.98
C LEU A 197 -12.58 9.04 4.88
N SER A 198 -13.23 10.11 4.42
CA SER A 198 -14.33 10.75 5.15
C SER A 198 -15.52 9.81 5.34
N TYR A 199 -15.84 8.96 4.35
CA TYR A 199 -16.89 7.96 4.48
C TYR A 199 -16.60 6.95 5.60
N PHE A 200 -15.34 6.54 5.77
CA PHE A 200 -14.91 5.63 6.83
C PHE A 200 -14.60 6.34 8.15
N GLY A 201 -14.75 7.66 8.22
CA GLY A 201 -14.57 8.45 9.44
C GLY A 201 -13.10 8.81 9.72
N ASP A 202 -12.24 8.72 8.70
CA ASP A 202 -10.87 9.20 8.75
C ASP A 202 -10.79 10.67 8.30
N ASN A 203 -9.94 11.44 8.97
CA ASN A 203 -9.63 12.82 8.56
C ASN A 203 -8.54 12.78 7.48
N SER A 204 -8.81 13.43 6.36
CA SER A 204 -7.86 13.52 5.24
C SER A 204 -7.78 14.96 4.74
N PRO A 205 -6.62 15.39 4.21
CA PRO A 205 -6.50 16.68 3.54
C PRO A 205 -7.46 16.77 2.35
N CYS A 206 -7.89 18.00 2.03
CA CYS A 206 -8.87 18.27 0.96
C CYS A 206 -8.40 17.88 -0.44
N THR A 207 -7.10 17.69 -0.63
CA THR A 207 -6.48 17.33 -1.91
C THR A 207 -5.43 16.26 -1.70
N CYS A 208 -5.24 15.42 -2.71
CA CYS A 208 -4.14 14.45 -2.78
C CYS A 208 -3.57 14.47 -4.20
N ASP A 209 -2.29 14.15 -4.36
CA ASP A 209 -1.64 14.08 -5.69
C ASP A 209 -1.83 12.70 -6.36
N LYS A 210 -2.78 11.90 -5.88
CA LYS A 210 -2.97 10.49 -6.27
C LYS A 210 -4.43 10.13 -6.53
N CYS A 211 -5.18 11.04 -7.16
CA CYS A 211 -6.49 10.71 -7.72
C CYS A 211 -6.79 11.58 -8.95
N SER A 212 -7.66 11.09 -9.83
CA SER A 212 -8.00 11.77 -11.09
C SER A 212 -8.66 13.15 -10.91
N ASN A 213 -9.24 13.44 -9.74
CA ASN A 213 -9.86 14.72 -9.47
C ASN A 213 -8.89 15.79 -8.92
N CYS A 214 -7.73 15.35 -8.40
CA CYS A 214 -6.70 16.26 -7.90
C CYS A 214 -5.60 16.54 -8.93
N VAL A 215 -5.40 15.61 -9.86
CA VAL A 215 -4.45 15.75 -10.96
C VAL A 215 -5.24 16.13 -12.19
N VAL A 216 -5.07 17.36 -12.67
CA VAL A 216 -5.70 17.82 -13.91
C VAL A 216 -4.96 17.19 -15.07
N VAL A 217 -5.62 16.27 -15.76
CA VAL A 217 -5.08 15.62 -16.97
C VAL A 217 -6.09 15.89 -18.09
N GLU A 218 -5.67 16.54 -19.16
CA GLU A 218 -6.51 16.74 -20.34
C GLU A 218 -6.74 15.39 -21.06
N ASP A 219 -7.94 15.18 -21.61
CA ASP A 219 -8.41 13.87 -22.11
C ASP A 219 -7.48 13.19 -23.15
N GLU A 220 -6.76 13.95 -23.96
CA GLU A 220 -5.75 13.42 -24.92
C GLU A 220 -4.38 13.17 -24.28
N GLU A 221 -4.04 13.85 -23.20
CA GLU A 221 -2.82 13.67 -22.42
C GLU A 221 -2.96 12.62 -21.31
N GLU A 222 -4.20 12.25 -20.90
CA GLU A 222 -4.44 11.23 -19.88
C GLU A 222 -3.79 9.89 -20.25
N GLU A 223 -3.94 9.46 -21.50
CA GLU A 223 -3.30 8.23 -21.99
C GLU A 223 -1.77 8.37 -22.02
N ASN A 224 -1.26 9.53 -22.44
CA ASN A 224 0.17 9.81 -22.48
C ASN A 224 0.78 10.08 -21.10
N TYR A 225 0.03 10.71 -20.17
CA TYR A 225 0.53 10.97 -18.81
C TYR A 225 0.73 9.70 -18.00
N ILE A 226 -0.23 8.76 -18.05
CA ILE A 226 -0.09 7.46 -17.38
C ILE A 226 1.02 6.64 -18.02
N GLN A 227 1.10 6.68 -19.35
CA GLN A 227 2.16 6.02 -20.13
C GLN A 227 3.53 6.62 -19.80
N THR A 228 3.67 7.94 -19.83
CA THR A 228 4.93 8.63 -19.48
C THR A 228 5.33 8.45 -18.02
N LYS A 229 4.38 8.42 -17.07
CA LYS A 229 4.69 8.20 -15.64
C LYS A 229 5.08 6.75 -15.37
N LYS A 230 4.48 5.77 -16.07
CA LYS A 230 4.84 4.34 -15.98
C LYS A 230 6.08 4.00 -16.79
N GLU A 231 6.23 4.55 -17.99
CA GLU A 231 7.47 4.48 -18.73
C GLU A 231 8.60 5.15 -17.97
N LYS A 232 8.34 6.29 -17.31
CA LYS A 232 9.29 6.95 -16.41
C LYS A 232 9.60 6.09 -15.19
N LYS A 233 8.62 5.34 -14.61
CA LYS A 233 8.86 4.48 -13.45
C LYS A 233 9.45 3.13 -13.84
N LYS A 234 8.98 2.49 -14.93
CA LYS A 234 9.59 1.29 -15.52
C LYS A 234 10.97 1.65 -16.12
N ALA A 235 11.09 2.79 -16.78
CA ALA A 235 12.38 3.36 -17.19
C ALA A 235 13.24 3.73 -15.96
N PHE A 236 12.69 4.25 -14.87
CA PHE A 236 13.44 4.57 -13.65
C PHE A 236 13.85 3.30 -12.87
N GLN A 237 13.02 2.27 -12.82
CA GLN A 237 13.37 0.98 -12.21
C GLN A 237 14.29 0.13 -13.11
N LEU A 238 14.11 0.17 -14.44
CA LEU A 238 14.97 -0.49 -15.43
C LEU A 238 16.09 0.43 -15.97
N ALA A 239 15.94 1.75 -15.96
CA ALA A 239 16.98 2.70 -16.35
C ALA A 239 18.07 2.86 -15.30
N ASN A 240 17.84 2.38 -14.07
CA ASN A 240 18.91 2.19 -13.10
C ASN A 240 19.69 0.88 -13.36
N LEU A 241 19.25 0.03 -14.27
CA LEU A 241 19.96 -1.19 -14.65
C LEU A 241 20.51 -1.03 -16.08
N THR A 242 21.83 -1.21 -16.22
CA THR A 242 22.45 -1.36 -17.54
C THR A 242 21.91 -2.63 -18.22
N PRO A 243 22.13 -2.85 -19.55
CA PRO A 243 21.76 -4.11 -20.20
C PRO A 243 22.27 -5.35 -19.47
N LYS A 244 23.48 -5.28 -18.89
CA LYS A 244 24.05 -6.35 -18.05
C LYS A 244 23.34 -6.49 -16.71
N GLY A 245 22.93 -5.37 -16.10
CA GLY A 245 22.11 -5.39 -14.88
C GLY A 245 20.73 -6.00 -15.12
N GLN A 246 20.14 -5.80 -16.30
CA GLN A 246 18.89 -6.45 -16.70
C GLN A 246 19.04 -7.96 -16.87
N GLU A 247 20.16 -8.41 -17.45
CA GLU A 247 20.49 -9.82 -17.58
C GLU A 247 20.59 -10.50 -16.20
N LEU A 248 21.33 -9.90 -15.26
CA LEU A 248 21.40 -10.37 -13.88
C LEU A 248 20.03 -10.37 -13.20
N PHE A 249 19.23 -9.33 -13.39
CA PHE A 249 17.88 -9.26 -12.83
C PHE A 249 17.00 -10.43 -13.29
N GLU A 250 17.03 -10.79 -14.58
CA GLU A 250 16.24 -11.92 -15.08
C GLU A 250 16.75 -13.27 -14.55
N GLN A 251 18.06 -13.43 -14.35
CA GLN A 251 18.64 -14.62 -13.72
C GLN A 251 18.17 -14.74 -12.25
N LEU A 252 18.22 -13.66 -11.48
CA LEU A 252 17.74 -13.62 -10.09
C LEU A 252 16.23 -13.86 -10.01
N ARG A 253 15.46 -13.30 -10.96
CA ARG A 253 14.01 -13.51 -11.05
C ARG A 253 13.66 -14.97 -11.33
N LYS A 254 14.40 -15.63 -12.21
CA LYS A 254 14.26 -17.06 -12.49
C LYS A 254 14.55 -17.89 -11.24
N CYS A 255 15.64 -17.63 -10.56
CA CYS A 255 15.99 -18.30 -9.29
C CYS A 255 14.89 -18.13 -8.24
N ARG A 256 14.38 -16.92 -8.05
CA ARG A 256 13.25 -16.68 -7.15
C ARG A 256 12.05 -17.56 -7.49
N THR A 257 11.73 -17.70 -8.77
CA THR A 257 10.59 -18.51 -9.23
C THR A 257 10.83 -20.00 -8.97
N GLU A 258 12.04 -20.50 -9.18
CA GLU A 258 12.45 -21.86 -8.89
C GLU A 258 12.37 -22.17 -7.39
N LEU A 259 12.95 -21.32 -6.54
CA LEU A 259 12.88 -21.42 -5.07
C LEU A 259 11.43 -21.38 -4.56
N ALA A 260 10.59 -20.53 -5.15
CA ALA A 260 9.19 -20.45 -4.80
C ALA A 260 8.44 -21.75 -5.16
N ALA A 261 8.72 -22.33 -6.33
CA ALA A 261 8.14 -23.60 -6.76
C ALA A 261 8.58 -24.76 -5.86
N GLU A 262 9.88 -24.82 -5.50
CA GLU A 262 10.42 -25.84 -4.61
C GLU A 262 9.76 -25.80 -3.21
N LYS A 263 9.55 -24.60 -2.68
CA LYS A 263 8.93 -24.40 -1.37
C LYS A 263 7.40 -24.41 -1.39
N GLY A 264 6.79 -24.47 -2.57
CA GLY A 264 5.33 -24.44 -2.73
C GLY A 264 4.71 -23.11 -2.28
N VAL A 265 5.47 -22.00 -2.38
CA VAL A 265 5.02 -20.65 -2.00
C VAL A 265 5.02 -19.72 -3.22
N PRO A 266 4.19 -18.67 -3.21
CA PRO A 266 4.23 -17.65 -4.26
C PRO A 266 5.59 -16.91 -4.32
N PRO A 267 6.08 -16.53 -5.53
CA PRO A 267 7.39 -15.89 -5.71
C PRO A 267 7.61 -14.62 -4.87
N TYR A 268 6.57 -13.81 -4.68
CA TYR A 268 6.66 -12.58 -3.87
C TYR A 268 6.92 -12.84 -2.37
N ILE A 269 6.65 -14.05 -1.88
CA ILE A 269 6.98 -14.44 -0.49
C ILE A 269 8.50 -14.55 -0.30
N ILE A 270 9.21 -15.03 -1.32
CA ILE A 270 10.68 -15.09 -1.30
C ILE A 270 11.24 -13.68 -1.23
N CYS A 271 11.01 -12.86 -2.27
CA CYS A 271 11.40 -11.45 -2.29
C CYS A 271 10.65 -10.66 -3.37
N SER A 272 10.62 -9.32 -3.24
CA SER A 272 10.00 -8.41 -4.21
C SER A 272 10.91 -8.13 -5.41
N ASP A 273 10.37 -7.61 -6.52
CA ASP A 273 11.17 -7.14 -7.66
C ASP A 273 12.12 -6.00 -7.24
N LYS A 274 11.70 -5.14 -6.30
CA LYS A 274 12.55 -4.10 -5.73
C LYS A 274 13.77 -4.67 -5.00
N THR A 275 13.59 -5.79 -4.28
CA THR A 275 14.69 -6.52 -3.65
C THR A 275 15.68 -7.04 -4.69
N LEU A 276 15.18 -7.61 -5.81
CA LEU A 276 16.04 -8.08 -6.91
C LEU A 276 16.79 -6.93 -7.58
N THR A 277 16.15 -5.78 -7.78
CA THR A 277 16.79 -4.58 -8.33
C THR A 277 17.90 -4.07 -7.41
N ASP A 278 17.66 -4.09 -6.09
CA ASP A 278 18.65 -3.68 -5.10
C ASP A 278 19.83 -4.68 -5.01
N MET A 279 19.58 -5.99 -5.21
CA MET A 279 20.63 -6.98 -5.40
C MET A 279 21.51 -6.71 -6.63
N CYS A 280 20.90 -6.34 -7.76
CA CYS A 280 21.66 -5.94 -8.97
C CYS A 280 22.50 -4.68 -8.73
N ALA A 281 22.02 -3.75 -7.91
CA ALA A 281 22.75 -2.53 -7.60
C ALA A 281 23.93 -2.74 -6.65
N LYS A 282 23.76 -3.62 -5.67
CA LYS A 282 24.74 -3.84 -4.60
C LYS A 282 25.66 -5.04 -4.82
N CYS A 283 25.25 -5.96 -5.70
CA CYS A 283 25.98 -7.19 -6.02
C CYS A 283 26.49 -7.93 -4.77
N PRO A 284 25.63 -8.30 -3.81
CA PRO A 284 26.04 -8.93 -2.58
C PRO A 284 26.71 -10.28 -2.87
N VAL A 285 27.92 -10.48 -2.37
CA VAL A 285 28.73 -11.71 -2.58
C VAL A 285 28.77 -12.61 -1.33
N ASP A 286 28.30 -12.11 -0.20
CA ASP A 286 28.20 -12.83 1.06
C ASP A 286 26.94 -12.44 1.86
N ASN A 287 26.80 -13.01 3.05
CA ASN A 287 25.66 -12.76 3.92
C ASN A 287 25.69 -11.36 4.55
N GLU A 288 26.86 -10.79 4.80
CA GLU A 288 26.99 -9.43 5.38
C GLU A 288 26.55 -8.39 4.34
N ASP A 289 26.98 -8.54 3.10
CA ASP A 289 26.51 -7.71 2.00
C ASP A 289 25.00 -7.89 1.79
N MET A 290 24.49 -9.12 1.89
CA MET A 290 23.06 -9.41 1.70
C MET A 290 22.19 -8.75 2.77
N GLU A 291 22.70 -8.50 4.00
CA GLU A 291 21.98 -7.75 5.03
C GLU A 291 21.70 -6.29 4.63
N THR A 292 22.51 -5.73 3.75
CA THR A 292 22.33 -4.37 3.23
C THR A 292 21.21 -4.28 2.21
N VAL A 293 20.78 -5.42 1.63
CA VAL A 293 19.76 -5.47 0.56
C VAL A 293 18.37 -5.25 1.11
N TYR A 294 17.65 -4.34 0.46
CA TYR A 294 16.26 -4.02 0.84
C TYR A 294 15.37 -5.27 0.84
N GLY A 295 14.68 -5.51 1.96
CA GLY A 295 13.71 -6.61 2.09
C GLY A 295 14.32 -8.00 2.31
N MET A 296 15.64 -8.09 2.52
CA MET A 296 16.36 -9.29 2.93
C MET A 296 16.68 -9.21 4.44
N GLY A 297 15.75 -9.69 5.26
CA GLY A 297 15.99 -9.84 6.70
C GLY A 297 16.70 -11.16 7.01
N VAL A 298 17.27 -11.28 8.22
CA VAL A 298 18.08 -12.42 8.69
C VAL A 298 17.50 -13.80 8.34
N GLN A 299 16.20 -14.00 8.54
CA GLN A 299 15.53 -15.27 8.20
C GLN A 299 15.52 -15.57 6.70
N LYS A 300 15.34 -14.55 5.86
CA LYS A 300 15.37 -14.71 4.40
C LYS A 300 16.77 -14.95 3.89
N ILE A 301 17.77 -14.31 4.48
CA ILE A 301 19.17 -14.52 4.16
C ILE A 301 19.58 -15.96 4.47
N GLN A 302 19.24 -16.47 5.65
CA GLN A 302 19.49 -17.85 6.04
C GLN A 302 18.80 -18.88 5.13
N SER A 303 17.60 -18.54 4.61
CA SER A 303 16.81 -19.48 3.80
C SER A 303 17.11 -19.42 2.31
N TYR A 304 17.52 -18.27 1.79
CA TYR A 304 17.61 -18.00 0.35
C TYR A 304 18.88 -17.25 -0.08
N GLY A 305 19.63 -16.64 0.85
CA GLY A 305 20.79 -15.79 0.57
C GLY A 305 21.81 -16.49 -0.31
N GLU A 306 22.20 -17.70 0.05
CA GLU A 306 23.22 -18.49 -0.67
C GLU A 306 22.85 -18.74 -2.15
N HIS A 307 21.57 -18.91 -2.47
CA HIS A 307 21.10 -19.12 -3.84
C HIS A 307 21.28 -17.87 -4.70
N PHE A 308 20.98 -16.71 -4.13
CA PHE A 308 21.13 -15.42 -4.83
C PHE A 308 22.60 -15.00 -4.94
N THR A 309 23.38 -15.12 -3.87
CA THR A 309 24.82 -14.79 -3.89
C THR A 309 25.56 -15.64 -4.90
N LYS A 310 25.26 -16.94 -5.01
CA LYS A 310 25.88 -17.81 -6.00
C LYS A 310 25.66 -17.32 -7.43
N ILE A 311 24.42 -16.94 -7.80
CA ILE A 311 24.11 -16.41 -9.15
C ILE A 311 24.86 -15.11 -9.41
N ILE A 312 24.94 -14.23 -8.40
CA ILE A 312 25.65 -12.96 -8.53
C ILE A 312 27.15 -13.21 -8.74
N ILE A 313 27.75 -14.12 -7.97
CA ILE A 313 29.16 -14.49 -8.11
C ILE A 313 29.42 -15.10 -9.50
N ASP A 314 28.62 -16.11 -9.90
CA ASP A 314 28.75 -16.77 -11.20
C ASP A 314 28.67 -15.73 -12.34
N PHE A 315 27.71 -14.79 -12.24
CA PHE A 315 27.55 -13.70 -13.22
C PHE A 315 28.78 -12.78 -13.26
N LEU A 316 29.32 -12.36 -12.11
CA LEU A 316 30.50 -11.50 -12.03
C LEU A 316 31.73 -12.18 -12.58
N GLU A 317 31.93 -13.49 -12.32
CA GLU A 317 33.02 -14.29 -12.85
C GLU A 317 32.93 -14.43 -14.38
N GLU A 318 31.75 -14.67 -14.94
CA GLU A 318 31.52 -14.74 -16.40
C GLU A 318 31.87 -13.41 -17.08
N GLN A 319 31.49 -12.28 -16.45
CA GLN A 319 31.83 -10.94 -17.00
C GLN A 319 33.32 -10.65 -16.94
N SER A 320 34.01 -11.09 -15.88
CA SER A 320 35.47 -10.94 -15.75
C SER A 320 36.23 -11.80 -16.77
N ALA A 321 35.76 -13.02 -17.03
CA ALA A 321 36.37 -13.93 -18.02
C ALA A 321 36.19 -13.46 -19.47
N ALA A 322 35.14 -12.69 -19.77
CA ALA A 322 34.84 -12.14 -21.08
C ALA A 322 35.72 -10.90 -21.47
N GLY A 323 36.75 -10.54 -20.67
CA GLY A 323 37.72 -9.48 -20.98
C GLY A 323 37.25 -8.07 -20.65
N GLY A 324 36.24 -7.90 -19.84
CA GLY A 324 35.79 -6.62 -19.30
C GLY A 324 36.22 -6.47 -17.83
N ALA A 325 36.84 -5.37 -17.50
CA ALA A 325 37.26 -4.79 -16.22
C ALA A 325 36.90 -5.54 -14.92
N ASP A 326 37.80 -5.38 -13.92
CA ASP A 326 37.63 -5.88 -12.54
C ASP A 326 36.23 -5.56 -11.98
N ALA A 327 35.74 -6.36 -11.04
CA ALA A 327 34.40 -6.26 -10.42
C ALA A 327 34.05 -4.84 -9.91
N GLU A 328 35.06 -4.04 -9.55
CA GLU A 328 34.91 -2.62 -9.17
C GLU A 328 34.52 -1.70 -10.35
N THR A 329 34.66 -2.14 -11.59
CA THR A 329 34.39 -1.33 -12.80
C THR A 329 33.12 -1.78 -13.54
N LEU A 330 32.45 -2.84 -13.08
CA LEU A 330 31.21 -3.31 -13.70
C LEU A 330 30.02 -2.50 -13.18
N GLN A 331 29.69 -1.39 -13.88
CA GLN A 331 28.50 -0.62 -13.59
C GLN A 331 27.26 -1.39 -14.05
N LEU A 332 26.58 -2.06 -13.11
CA LEU A 332 25.28 -2.72 -13.33
C LEU A 332 24.11 -1.78 -13.15
N THR A 333 24.34 -0.62 -12.54
CA THR A 333 23.39 0.49 -12.43
C THR A 333 23.97 1.74 -13.03
N THR A 334 23.14 2.53 -13.68
CA THR A 334 23.52 3.84 -14.17
C THR A 334 23.31 4.86 -13.07
N GLU A 335 24.37 5.43 -12.53
CA GLU A 335 24.30 6.69 -11.76
C GLU A 335 24.07 7.86 -12.76
N LEU A 336 22.89 7.90 -13.37
CA LEU A 336 22.50 9.05 -14.17
C LEU A 336 21.92 10.11 -13.24
N THR A 337 22.50 11.30 -13.25
CA THR A 337 21.86 12.48 -12.65
C THR A 337 20.55 12.79 -13.41
N PRO A 338 19.56 13.45 -12.78
CA PRO A 338 18.33 13.86 -13.45
C PRO A 338 18.55 14.56 -14.80
N GLU A 339 19.62 15.35 -14.92
CA GLU A 339 20.03 16.06 -16.14
C GLU A 339 20.54 15.13 -17.24
N GLN A 340 21.28 14.09 -16.87
CA GLN A 340 21.78 13.07 -17.81
C GLN A 340 20.68 12.14 -18.31
N ILE A 341 19.65 11.88 -17.47
CA ILE A 341 18.45 11.13 -17.88
C ILE A 341 17.66 11.94 -18.92
N GLU A 342 17.55 13.25 -18.73
CA GLU A 342 16.89 14.16 -19.65
C GLU A 342 17.60 14.21 -21.01
N GLU A 343 18.92 14.26 -21.01
CA GLU A 343 19.75 14.32 -22.22
C GLU A 343 19.72 12.99 -23.01
N THR A 344 19.66 11.84 -22.34
CA THR A 344 19.69 10.51 -22.97
C THR A 344 18.31 10.02 -23.41
N THR A 345 17.24 10.43 -22.72
CA THR A 345 15.88 9.93 -22.95
C THR A 345 14.91 10.99 -23.49
N GLY A 346 15.33 12.27 -23.54
CA GLY A 346 14.45 13.40 -23.89
C GLY A 346 13.34 13.65 -22.88
N ILE A 347 13.42 13.06 -21.70
CA ILE A 347 12.41 13.11 -20.64
C ILE A 347 12.91 14.09 -19.58
N THR A 348 12.29 15.25 -19.47
CA THR A 348 12.55 16.19 -18.36
C THR A 348 12.16 15.52 -17.06
N VAL A 349 13.14 14.98 -16.35
CA VAL A 349 12.96 14.55 -14.96
C VAL A 349 12.92 15.84 -14.15
N ALA A 350 11.72 16.38 -13.91
CA ALA A 350 11.57 17.34 -12.84
C ALA A 350 12.14 16.64 -11.60
N ALA A 351 13.27 17.14 -11.11
CA ALA A 351 13.84 16.71 -9.85
C ALA A 351 12.71 16.79 -8.85
N SER A 352 12.13 15.65 -8.47
CA SER A 352 11.43 15.59 -7.20
C SER A 352 12.49 16.05 -6.22
N PRO A 353 12.27 17.14 -5.48
CA PRO A 353 13.25 17.57 -4.50
C PRO A 353 13.55 16.31 -3.71
N ALA A 354 14.83 15.92 -3.68
CA ALA A 354 15.28 14.83 -2.83
C ALA A 354 14.54 15.06 -1.53
N ARG A 355 13.75 14.12 -1.06
CA ARG A 355 13.10 14.26 0.24
C ARG A 355 14.27 14.42 1.19
N GLU A 356 14.58 15.66 1.52
CA GLU A 356 15.53 15.97 2.57
C GLU A 356 15.10 15.11 3.74
N LYS A 357 16.00 14.30 4.26
CA LYS A 357 15.70 13.48 5.43
C LYS A 357 15.22 14.45 6.47
N LYS A 358 13.92 14.42 6.80
CA LYS A 358 13.38 15.33 7.80
C LYS A 358 14.22 15.19 9.04
N LEU A 359 14.69 16.30 9.55
CA LEU A 359 15.44 16.37 10.79
C LEU A 359 14.65 15.69 11.92
N PRO A 360 15.29 15.21 12.99
CA PRO A 360 14.60 14.70 14.17
C PRO A 360 13.55 15.68 14.68
N PHE A 361 12.58 15.20 15.44
CA PHE A 361 11.62 16.07 16.13
C PHE A 361 12.37 17.06 17.00
N TYR A 362 11.95 18.31 16.95
CA TYR A 362 12.44 19.38 17.82
C TYR A 362 11.32 20.39 18.04
N ILE A 363 11.24 20.91 19.22
CA ILE A 363 10.41 22.05 19.59
C ILE A 363 11.19 22.88 20.59
N ALA A 364 11.11 24.22 20.51
CA ALA A 364 11.75 25.09 21.46
C ALA A 364 11.25 24.78 22.89
N PRO A 365 12.15 24.53 23.86
CA PRO A 365 11.75 24.07 25.20
C PRO A 365 10.69 24.95 25.88
N GLY A 366 10.70 26.25 25.65
CA GLY A 366 9.70 27.20 26.20
C GLY A 366 8.29 26.98 25.63
N LYS A 367 8.13 26.39 24.43
CA LYS A 367 6.83 26.09 23.87
C LYS A 367 6.16 24.86 24.51
N LEU A 368 6.93 23.99 25.17
CA LEU A 368 6.36 22.91 25.95
C LEU A 368 5.59 23.39 27.19
N ASP A 369 5.85 24.62 27.64
CA ASP A 369 5.10 25.24 28.73
C ASP A 369 3.72 25.76 28.31
N GLU A 370 3.50 25.90 26.99
CA GLU A 370 2.24 26.36 26.41
C GLU A 370 1.27 25.20 26.14
N VAL A 371 1.71 23.94 26.36
CA VAL A 371 0.86 22.74 26.12
C VAL A 371 -0.31 22.74 27.09
N GLU A 372 -1.52 22.74 26.55
CA GLU A 372 -2.74 22.64 27.35
C GLU A 372 -2.85 21.24 27.96
N LEU A 373 -2.85 21.17 29.29
CA LEU A 373 -3.02 19.93 30.05
C LEU A 373 -4.49 19.72 30.41
N THR A 374 -4.93 18.49 30.28
CA THR A 374 -6.31 18.06 30.58
C THR A 374 -6.31 17.10 31.77
N ASP A 375 -7.47 16.88 32.41
CA ASP A 375 -7.57 15.97 33.55
C ASP A 375 -7.05 14.56 33.20
N THR A 376 -7.40 14.06 32.01
CA THR A 376 -6.87 12.81 31.43
C THR A 376 -6.79 12.91 29.91
N CYS A 377 -5.78 12.29 29.29
CA CYS A 377 -5.72 12.15 27.85
C CYS A 377 -4.96 10.91 27.42
N MET A 378 -5.12 10.51 26.16
CA MET A 378 -4.25 9.53 25.53
C MET A 378 -2.94 10.17 25.07
N ILE A 379 -1.88 9.37 24.99
CA ILE A 379 -0.57 9.85 24.51
C ILE A 379 -0.64 10.43 23.10
N SER A 380 -1.52 9.92 22.24
CA SER A 380 -1.76 10.45 20.90
C SER A 380 -2.37 11.85 20.90
N GLU A 381 -3.22 12.16 21.87
CA GLU A 381 -3.83 13.50 22.04
C GLU A 381 -2.80 14.50 22.55
N LEU A 382 -1.96 14.08 23.49
CA LEU A 382 -0.86 14.91 24.01
C LEU A 382 0.16 15.23 22.90
N THR A 383 0.58 14.22 22.14
CA THR A 383 1.52 14.41 21.02
C THR A 383 0.97 15.31 19.92
N ASN A 384 -0.34 15.25 19.64
CA ASN A 384 -0.97 16.16 18.67
C ASN A 384 -0.92 17.62 19.15
N ARG A 385 -1.26 17.87 20.42
CA ARG A 385 -1.18 19.23 21.02
C ARG A 385 0.25 19.77 20.96
N ILE A 386 1.25 18.96 21.24
CA ILE A 386 2.66 19.34 21.13
C ILE A 386 3.03 19.68 19.67
N ASN A 387 2.61 18.86 18.72
CA ASN A 387 2.90 19.10 17.30
C ASN A 387 2.22 20.37 16.75
N GLU A 388 1.07 20.77 17.29
CA GLU A 388 0.37 21.99 16.90
C GLU A 388 1.12 23.26 17.33
N LEU A 389 1.94 23.18 18.38
CA LEU A 389 2.79 24.29 18.84
C LEU A 389 4.10 24.44 18.07
N CYS A 390 4.46 23.47 17.22
CA CYS A 390 5.64 23.58 16.38
C CYS A 390 5.44 24.65 15.30
N ASP A 391 6.49 25.42 15.00
CA ASP A 391 6.46 26.45 13.95
C ASP A 391 6.22 25.81 12.57
N GLU A 392 5.66 26.58 11.63
CA GLU A 392 5.35 26.10 10.27
C GLU A 392 6.59 25.55 9.54
N GLU A 393 7.76 26.13 9.78
CA GLU A 393 9.03 25.71 9.22
C GLU A 393 9.49 24.37 9.80
N ASP A 394 9.35 24.18 11.12
CA ASP A 394 9.65 22.92 11.79
C ASP A 394 8.66 21.82 11.39
N GLN A 395 7.38 22.11 11.21
CA GLN A 395 6.38 21.15 10.73
C GLN A 395 6.69 20.62 9.31
N LYS A 396 7.31 21.45 8.46
CA LYS A 396 7.73 21.05 7.10
C LYS A 396 9.02 20.25 7.10
N ASN A 397 10.01 20.65 7.87
CA ASN A 397 11.39 20.17 7.77
C ASN A 397 11.77 19.11 8.80
N ARG A 398 10.96 18.90 9.85
CA ARG A 398 11.22 17.94 10.92
C ARG A 398 10.18 16.82 10.99
N LYS A 399 10.56 15.71 11.62
CA LYS A 399 9.63 14.61 11.93
C LYS A 399 8.65 15.07 13.00
N LYS A 400 7.38 14.68 12.91
CA LYS A 400 6.39 14.91 13.98
C LYS A 400 6.69 14.03 15.18
N LEU A 401 6.39 14.54 16.39
CA LEU A 401 6.35 13.72 17.59
C LEU A 401 5.24 12.68 17.46
N THR A 402 5.56 11.41 17.65
CA THR A 402 4.58 10.32 17.56
C THR A 402 4.33 9.67 18.91
N ALA A 403 3.13 9.16 19.13
CA ALA A 403 2.81 8.37 20.31
C ALA A 403 3.75 7.15 20.48
N ALA A 404 4.20 6.54 19.38
CA ALA A 404 5.17 5.46 19.39
C ALA A 404 6.53 5.90 19.98
N PHE A 405 7.02 7.07 19.59
CA PHE A 405 8.27 7.63 20.12
C PHE A 405 8.17 7.88 21.64
N VAL A 406 7.09 8.55 22.09
CA VAL A 406 6.91 8.82 23.51
C VAL A 406 6.76 7.53 24.32
N ASN A 407 6.04 6.55 23.80
CA ASN A 407 5.96 5.23 24.44
C ASN A 407 7.34 4.55 24.55
N THR A 408 8.20 4.68 23.55
CA THR A 408 9.58 4.16 23.61
C THR A 408 10.38 4.87 24.71
N LEU A 409 10.25 6.18 24.82
CA LEU A 409 10.88 6.97 25.89
C LEU A 409 10.40 6.52 27.26
N LEU A 410 9.08 6.33 27.44
CA LEU A 410 8.49 5.85 28.71
C LEU A 410 8.97 4.44 29.06
N ILE A 411 9.19 3.55 28.09
CA ILE A 411 9.77 2.22 28.28
C ILE A 411 11.23 2.36 28.75
N GLN A 412 12.03 3.16 28.07
CA GLN A 412 13.44 3.40 28.42
C GLN A 412 13.60 3.98 29.81
N LYS A 413 12.70 4.87 30.21
CA LYS A 413 12.69 5.51 31.54
C LYS A 413 12.01 4.63 32.62
N GLY A 414 11.44 3.47 32.24
CA GLY A 414 10.89 2.48 33.14
C GLY A 414 9.50 2.81 33.70
N TYR A 415 8.72 3.66 33.05
CA TYR A 415 7.32 3.97 33.43
C TYR A 415 6.31 2.95 32.89
N ILE A 416 6.62 2.37 31.75
CA ILE A 416 5.87 1.25 31.17
C ILE A 416 6.85 0.15 30.74
N GLU A 417 6.37 -1.07 30.69
CA GLU A 417 7.14 -2.23 30.19
C GLU A 417 6.39 -2.90 29.04
N GLU A 418 7.13 -3.52 28.13
CA GLU A 418 6.57 -4.28 27.03
C GLU A 418 6.76 -5.76 27.32
N ALA A 419 5.66 -6.50 27.49
CA ALA A 419 5.65 -7.93 27.67
C ALA A 419 5.07 -8.64 26.44
N THR A 420 5.54 -9.83 26.15
CA THR A 420 4.98 -10.65 25.06
C THR A 420 3.98 -11.64 25.66
N GLU A 421 2.71 -11.44 25.37
CA GLU A 421 1.64 -12.35 25.77
C GLU A 421 1.12 -13.11 24.53
N GLY A 422 1.60 -14.35 24.35
CA GLY A 422 1.32 -15.13 23.15
C GLY A 422 2.11 -14.61 21.94
N GLU A 423 1.41 -14.23 20.88
CA GLU A 423 2.02 -13.62 19.66
C GLU A 423 1.97 -12.07 19.67
N GLU A 424 1.43 -11.44 20.72
CA GLU A 424 1.25 -9.99 20.78
C GLU A 424 2.16 -9.34 21.83
N LYS A 425 2.64 -8.14 21.51
CA LYS A 425 3.35 -7.27 22.45
C LYS A 425 2.36 -6.37 23.19
N VAL A 426 2.29 -6.50 24.49
CA VAL A 426 1.38 -5.74 25.36
C VAL A 426 2.20 -4.81 26.25
N LYS A 427 1.68 -3.62 26.50
CA LYS A 427 2.31 -2.64 27.39
C LYS A 427 1.63 -2.66 28.74
N HIS A 428 2.42 -2.80 29.78
CA HIS A 428 1.98 -2.76 31.17
C HIS A 428 2.54 -1.54 31.88
N ILE A 429 1.77 -1.02 32.81
CA ILE A 429 2.20 0.09 33.67
C ILE A 429 3.05 -0.49 34.80
N THR A 430 4.26 0.04 35.00
CA THR A 430 5.10 -0.29 36.14
C THR A 430 4.62 0.44 37.41
N GLU A 431 5.13 0.07 38.58
CA GLU A 431 4.83 0.82 39.83
C GLU A 431 5.25 2.29 39.70
N LYS A 432 6.41 2.58 39.08
CA LYS A 432 6.86 3.94 38.78
C LYS A 432 5.88 4.70 37.87
N GLY A 433 5.29 4.01 36.88
CA GLY A 433 4.30 4.58 35.99
C GLY A 433 2.98 4.91 36.71
N LYS A 434 2.53 4.05 37.63
CA LYS A 434 1.36 4.33 38.47
C LYS A 434 1.55 5.53 39.38
N GLU A 435 2.71 5.62 40.04
CA GLU A 435 3.08 6.76 40.88
C GLU A 435 3.16 8.07 40.05
N ALA A 436 3.55 7.98 38.79
CA ALA A 436 3.58 9.11 37.87
C ALA A 436 2.22 9.46 37.25
N GLY A 437 1.13 8.79 37.67
CA GLY A 437 -0.23 9.09 37.21
C GLY A 437 -0.61 8.47 35.87
N ILE A 438 0.09 7.41 35.39
CA ILE A 438 -0.38 6.62 34.26
C ILE A 438 -1.43 5.63 34.77
N GLN A 439 -2.56 5.56 34.10
CA GLN A 439 -3.71 4.73 34.50
C GLN A 439 -4.19 3.86 33.34
N GLU A 440 -4.85 2.76 33.66
CA GLU A 440 -5.59 1.97 32.70
C GLU A 440 -7.07 2.35 32.77
N GLU A 441 -7.62 2.75 31.64
CA GLU A 441 -9.03 3.07 31.52
C GLU A 441 -9.72 2.05 30.63
N GLU A 442 -10.84 1.53 31.09
CA GLU A 442 -11.69 0.69 30.30
C GLU A 442 -12.42 1.53 29.25
N ARG A 443 -12.20 1.22 27.99
CA ARG A 443 -12.86 1.89 26.86
C ARG A 443 -13.57 0.89 25.95
N TYR A 444 -14.57 1.38 25.25
CA TYR A 444 -15.34 0.59 24.30
C TYR A 444 -15.05 1.05 22.88
N GLY A 445 -14.58 0.12 22.05
CA GLY A 445 -14.36 0.37 20.63
C GLY A 445 -15.68 0.49 19.84
N LYS A 446 -15.58 0.92 18.59
CA LYS A 446 -16.71 1.22 17.69
C LYS A 446 -17.76 0.11 17.53
N TYR A 447 -17.42 -1.14 17.93
CA TYR A 447 -18.33 -2.30 17.90
C TYR A 447 -18.65 -2.90 19.29
N GLY A 448 -18.55 -2.06 20.33
CA GLY A 448 -18.85 -2.49 21.71
C GLY A 448 -17.81 -3.43 22.32
N ARG A 449 -16.66 -3.63 21.70
CA ARG A 449 -15.55 -4.41 22.29
C ARG A 449 -14.83 -3.56 23.33
N LYS A 450 -14.75 -4.13 24.52
CA LYS A 450 -14.04 -3.57 25.67
C LYS A 450 -12.51 -3.69 25.44
N TYR A 451 -11.77 -2.62 25.71
CA TYR A 451 -10.30 -2.62 25.72
C TYR A 451 -9.79 -1.71 26.83
N TYR A 452 -8.58 -1.94 27.28
CA TYR A 452 -7.90 -1.06 28.24
C TYR A 452 -6.92 -0.15 27.50
N ALA A 453 -7.06 1.15 27.70
CA ALA A 453 -6.19 2.17 27.15
C ALA A 453 -5.32 2.75 28.26
N LEU A 454 -4.04 3.00 27.97
CA LEU A 454 -3.20 3.79 28.84
C LEU A 454 -3.64 5.27 28.72
N VAL A 455 -4.09 5.83 29.83
CA VAL A 455 -4.44 7.25 29.94
C VAL A 455 -3.49 7.94 30.89
N HIS A 456 -3.22 9.19 30.60
CA HIS A 456 -2.27 10.02 31.30
C HIS A 456 -3.02 11.12 32.04
N THR A 457 -2.97 11.08 33.37
CA THR A 457 -3.48 12.17 34.21
C THR A 457 -2.66 13.44 33.98
N ARG A 458 -3.11 14.56 34.50
CA ARG A 458 -2.39 15.82 34.40
C ARG A 458 -0.93 15.70 34.90
N GLU A 459 -0.72 15.01 36.02
CA GLU A 459 0.59 14.74 36.60
C GLU A 459 1.48 13.93 35.63
N SER A 460 0.92 12.90 35.01
CA SER A 460 1.63 12.11 34.00
C SER A 460 1.94 12.92 32.73
N GLN A 461 1.07 13.82 32.31
CA GLN A 461 1.32 14.72 31.19
C GLN A 461 2.48 15.67 31.50
N GLU A 462 2.52 16.25 32.72
CA GLU A 462 3.64 17.10 33.18
C GLU A 462 4.95 16.33 33.24
N MET A 463 4.94 15.09 33.72
CA MET A 463 6.10 14.22 33.74
C MET A 463 6.61 13.95 32.30
N ILE A 464 5.73 13.61 31.36
CA ILE A 464 6.11 13.37 29.96
C ILE A 464 6.73 14.61 29.32
N LEU A 465 6.19 15.80 29.59
CA LEU A 465 6.79 17.05 29.12
C LEU A 465 8.18 17.30 29.74
N GLY A 466 8.37 16.88 30.98
CA GLY A 466 9.69 16.91 31.65
C GLY A 466 10.71 16.02 30.96
N GLU A 467 10.35 14.75 30.70
CA GLU A 467 11.21 13.78 30.01
C GLU A 467 11.53 14.21 28.56
N LEU A 468 10.56 14.85 27.88
CA LEU A 468 10.78 15.43 26.55
C LEU A 468 11.75 16.63 26.59
N ARG A 469 11.70 17.46 27.63
CA ARG A 469 12.67 18.55 27.79
C ARG A 469 14.08 18.04 27.99
N GLU A 470 14.25 17.00 28.83
CA GLU A 470 15.56 16.35 29.00
C GLU A 470 16.08 15.79 27.68
N TYR A 471 15.24 15.03 26.96
CA TYR A 471 15.60 14.48 25.66
C TYR A 471 16.01 15.57 24.64
N LEU A 472 15.29 16.69 24.60
CA LEU A 472 15.60 17.79 23.69
C LEU A 472 16.87 18.57 24.11
N ALA A 473 17.18 18.65 25.39
CA ALA A 473 18.43 19.25 25.88
C ALA A 473 19.65 18.42 25.47
N ASP A 474 19.57 17.08 25.60
CA ASP A 474 20.63 16.19 25.17
C ASP A 474 20.93 16.29 23.66
N LEU A 475 19.92 16.61 22.83
CA LEU A 475 20.10 16.82 21.38
C LEU A 475 20.78 18.16 21.01
N THR A 476 20.83 19.12 21.93
CA THR A 476 21.45 20.43 21.67
C THR A 476 22.90 20.48 22.10
N ASP A 477 23.36 19.48 22.86
CA ASP A 477 24.76 19.38 23.37
C ASP A 477 25.66 18.48 22.47
N GLU A 478 25.09 17.84 21.41
CA GLU A 478 25.81 17.15 20.33
C GLU A 478 25.87 18.03 19.06
#